data_7aef34fc77bfcab95a2bd00d516122e0
#
_entry.id   7aef34fc77bfcab95a2bd00d516122e0
#
_cell.length_a   1.000
_cell.length_b   1.000
_cell.length_c   1.000
_cell.angle_alpha   90.00
_cell.angle_beta   90.00
_cell.angle_gamma   90.00
#
_symmetry.space_group_name_H-M   'P 1'
#
loop_
_entity.id
_entity.type
_entity.pdbx_description
1 polymer ?
#
loop_
_entity_poly.entity_id
_entity_poly.type
_entity_poly.pdbx_seq_one_letter_code
_entity_poly.pdbx_strand_id
1 'polypeptide(L)'
;MSILQRLLLISASFLLPISVLLYFTIDGIQDRIDFAVLEKQGNTFQKPLEKILKALLIHKNAASAVLAGDNASNAIVTKEQGVLDSALRTLEGLDKELGSVLQFTQDGLSKRKRDDAKIDNFARKWDQLRKSWQTLSEDICKAEHDNLIKIVRTMITHLGDTSNLILDPDLDSFYMVDVSLVALPQAQERISTLLSLYSSAVKSGSKKEEDKTALTAQLTLFSQSDIDRIFASIETALNEDNNFYGESETLHKNLPSPTEKLKKSTDNFVKLLTNIKP
;
A
#
# COMPACT_ATOMS: atom_id res chain seq x y z
N MET A 1 53.76 14.58 41.96
CA MET A 1 53.10 14.97 40.69
C MET A 1 53.24 16.46 40.51
N SER A 2 53.75 16.89 39.36
CA SER A 2 53.81 18.31 39.01
C SER A 2 52.43 18.94 38.86
N ILE A 3 52.31 20.25 38.98
CA ILE A 3 51.04 20.96 38.75
C ILE A 3 50.48 20.63 37.35
N LEU A 4 51.36 20.55 36.35
CA LEU A 4 50.96 20.18 34.97
C LEU A 4 50.36 18.77 34.92
N GLN A 5 50.89 17.77 35.58
CA GLN A 5 50.35 16.41 35.64
C GLN A 5 48.97 16.36 36.31
N ARG A 6 48.73 17.15 37.33
CA ARG A 6 47.42 17.26 38.00
C ARG A 6 46.39 17.90 37.07
N LEU A 7 46.74 18.97 36.36
CA LEU A 7 45.87 19.61 35.38
C LEU A 7 45.54 18.68 34.24
N LEU A 8 46.49 17.93 33.69
CA LEU A 8 46.27 16.94 32.64
C LEU A 8 45.36 15.82 33.11
N LEU A 9 45.49 15.31 34.33
CA LEU A 9 44.59 14.28 34.87
C LEU A 9 43.18 14.80 35.07
N ILE A 10 43.01 16.03 35.57
CA ILE A 10 41.69 16.66 35.69
C ILE A 10 41.08 16.84 34.31
N SER A 11 41.82 17.38 33.35
CA SER A 11 41.31 17.53 31.96
C SER A 11 40.91 16.20 31.33
N ALA A 12 41.74 15.16 31.49
CA ALA A 12 41.44 13.83 30.98
C ALA A 12 40.19 13.20 31.63
N SER A 13 40.00 13.44 32.96
CA SER A 13 38.84 12.94 33.68
C SER A 13 37.51 13.56 33.22
N PHE A 14 37.53 14.78 32.66
CA PHE A 14 36.35 15.41 32.05
C PHE A 14 36.21 15.11 30.55
N LEU A 15 37.32 15.07 29.81
CA LEU A 15 37.31 14.82 28.38
C LEU A 15 36.83 13.41 28.04
N LEU A 16 37.19 12.40 28.84
CA LEU A 16 36.81 11.01 28.57
C LEU A 16 35.28 10.81 28.60
N PRO A 17 34.53 11.17 29.67
CA PRO A 17 33.08 11.03 29.67
C PRO A 17 32.41 11.91 28.60
N ILE A 18 32.90 13.10 28.32
CA ILE A 18 32.39 13.97 27.26
C ILE A 18 32.56 13.30 25.89
N SER A 19 33.72 12.71 25.61
CA SER A 19 33.98 12.01 24.36
C SER A 19 33.06 10.78 24.18
N VAL A 20 32.83 10.04 25.26
CA VAL A 20 31.91 8.89 25.25
C VAL A 20 30.44 9.35 24.99
N LEU A 21 30.01 10.40 25.68
CA LEU A 21 28.67 10.96 25.46
C LEU A 21 28.50 11.49 24.04
N LEU A 22 29.51 12.19 23.52
CA LEU A 22 29.51 12.71 22.17
C LEU A 22 29.42 11.57 21.12
N TYR A 23 30.17 10.49 21.33
CA TYR A 23 30.10 9.31 20.48
C TYR A 23 28.70 8.74 20.45
N PHE A 24 28.05 8.45 21.57
CA PHE A 24 26.69 7.94 21.63
C PHE A 24 25.66 8.92 21.06
N THR A 25 25.88 10.22 21.22
CA THR A 25 24.99 11.23 20.66
C THR A 25 25.08 11.23 19.13
N ILE A 26 26.27 11.19 18.57
CA ILE A 26 26.49 11.13 17.11
C ILE A 26 25.92 9.83 16.54
N ASP A 27 26.21 8.70 17.19
CA ASP A 27 25.72 7.38 16.79
C ASP A 27 24.17 7.34 16.75
N GLY A 28 23.51 7.82 17.82
CA GLY A 28 22.06 7.89 17.88
C GLY A 28 21.42 8.87 16.87
N ILE A 29 22.14 9.95 16.48
CA ILE A 29 21.68 10.83 15.39
C ILE A 29 21.80 10.10 14.04
N GLN A 30 22.90 9.39 13.81
CA GLN A 30 23.10 8.62 12.59
C GLN A 30 22.04 7.54 12.41
N ASP A 31 21.72 6.80 13.46
CA ASP A 31 20.66 5.79 13.45
C ASP A 31 19.30 6.38 13.03
N ARG A 32 18.97 7.58 13.53
CA ARG A 32 17.72 8.27 13.13
C ARG A 32 17.73 8.72 11.66
N ILE A 33 18.87 9.19 11.17
CA ILE A 33 19.04 9.56 9.76
C ILE A 33 18.87 8.34 8.89
N ASP A 34 19.52 7.22 9.22
CA ASP A 34 19.44 5.97 8.46
C ASP A 34 18.01 5.40 8.47
N PHE A 35 17.32 5.51 9.61
CA PHE A 35 15.90 5.16 9.73
C PHE A 35 15.02 5.95 8.75
N ALA A 36 15.12 7.29 8.78
CA ALA A 36 14.33 8.17 7.91
C ALA A 36 14.69 8.01 6.41
N VAL A 37 15.96 7.74 6.09
CA VAL A 37 16.40 7.44 4.72
C VAL A 37 15.71 6.18 4.22
N LEU A 38 15.64 5.14 5.04
CA LEU A 38 15.01 3.86 4.68
C LEU A 38 13.49 4.01 4.46
N GLU A 39 12.80 4.79 5.30
CA GLU A 39 11.39 5.14 5.11
C GLU A 39 11.15 5.89 3.80
N LYS A 40 11.99 6.87 3.49
CA LYS A 40 11.91 7.62 2.23
C LYS A 40 12.09 6.72 1.00
N GLN A 41 13.01 5.75 1.08
CA GLN A 41 13.20 4.74 0.04
C GLN A 41 11.97 3.83 -0.07
N GLY A 42 11.40 3.41 1.06
CA GLY A 42 10.16 2.65 1.12
C GLY A 42 9.00 3.39 0.44
N ASN A 43 8.77 4.65 0.77
CA ASN A 43 7.75 5.49 0.15
C ASN A 43 7.94 5.63 -1.37
N THR A 44 9.18 5.70 -1.83
CA THR A 44 9.49 5.76 -3.26
C THR A 44 9.13 4.45 -3.96
N PHE A 45 9.46 3.33 -3.35
CA PHE A 45 9.20 1.99 -3.88
C PHE A 45 7.70 1.62 -3.84
N GLN A 46 6.94 2.14 -2.88
CA GLN A 46 5.51 1.89 -2.72
C GLN A 46 4.67 2.44 -3.89
N LYS A 47 5.00 3.61 -4.41
CA LYS A 47 4.21 4.30 -5.46
C LYS A 47 3.90 3.44 -6.70
N PRO A 48 4.85 2.72 -7.30
CA PRO A 48 4.53 1.79 -8.39
C PRO A 48 3.70 0.59 -7.92
N LEU A 49 3.90 0.06 -6.70
CA LEU A 49 3.11 -1.05 -6.16
C LEU A 49 1.63 -0.68 -6.01
N GLU A 50 1.32 0.52 -5.53
CA GLU A 50 -0.05 1.02 -5.45
C GLU A 50 -0.70 1.16 -6.83
N LYS A 51 0.05 1.66 -7.82
CA LYS A 51 -0.43 1.77 -9.20
C LYS A 51 -0.71 0.40 -9.81
N ILE A 52 0.17 -0.58 -9.55
CA ILE A 52 0.01 -1.97 -10.00
C ILE A 52 -1.24 -2.59 -9.36
N LEU A 53 -1.41 -2.46 -8.03
CA LEU A 53 -2.57 -3.00 -7.34
C LEU A 53 -3.87 -2.42 -7.90
N LYS A 54 -3.95 -1.11 -8.01
CA LYS A 54 -5.13 -0.43 -8.58
C LYS A 54 -5.42 -0.90 -10.00
N ALA A 55 -4.41 -0.93 -10.86
CA ALA A 55 -4.58 -1.34 -12.25
C ALA A 55 -5.02 -2.81 -12.37
N LEU A 56 -4.48 -3.72 -11.54
CA LEU A 56 -4.90 -5.11 -11.48
C LEU A 56 -6.37 -5.26 -11.09
N LEU A 57 -6.83 -4.53 -10.08
CA LEU A 57 -8.21 -4.59 -9.60
C LEU A 57 -9.20 -4.09 -10.66
N ILE A 58 -8.87 -3.01 -11.36
CA ILE A 58 -9.69 -2.48 -12.46
C ILE A 58 -9.65 -3.44 -13.65
N HIS A 59 -8.48 -3.95 -14.02
CA HIS A 59 -8.30 -4.90 -15.11
C HIS A 59 -9.09 -6.19 -14.87
N LYS A 60 -9.04 -6.74 -13.66
CA LYS A 60 -9.81 -7.93 -13.24
C LYS A 60 -11.30 -7.76 -13.53
N ASN A 61 -11.89 -6.64 -13.04
CA ASN A 61 -13.33 -6.40 -13.21
C ASN A 61 -13.69 -6.15 -14.68
N ALA A 62 -12.88 -5.39 -15.42
CA ALA A 62 -13.10 -5.12 -16.83
C ALA A 62 -12.93 -6.38 -17.68
N ALA A 63 -11.92 -7.22 -17.45
CA ALA A 63 -11.71 -8.48 -18.13
C ALA A 63 -12.88 -9.45 -17.89
N SER A 64 -13.35 -9.56 -16.63
CA SER A 64 -14.56 -10.35 -16.31
C SER A 64 -15.80 -9.84 -17.03
N ALA A 65 -15.98 -8.52 -17.16
CA ALA A 65 -17.10 -7.94 -17.91
C ALA A 65 -17.01 -8.29 -19.38
N VAL A 66 -15.83 -8.19 -20.01
CA VAL A 66 -15.61 -8.57 -21.42
C VAL A 66 -15.90 -10.06 -21.64
N LEU A 67 -15.37 -10.95 -20.79
CA LEU A 67 -15.62 -12.40 -20.87
C LEU A 67 -17.12 -12.73 -20.70
N ALA A 68 -17.87 -11.87 -20.01
CA ALA A 68 -19.31 -11.97 -19.86
C ALA A 68 -20.11 -11.32 -21.01
N GLY A 69 -19.44 -10.79 -22.04
CA GLY A 69 -20.06 -10.22 -23.25
C GLY A 69 -20.13 -8.69 -23.32
N ASP A 70 -19.63 -7.97 -22.30
CA ASP A 70 -19.56 -6.50 -22.34
C ASP A 70 -18.30 -6.02 -23.09
N ASN A 71 -18.42 -5.93 -24.41
CA ASN A 71 -17.32 -5.48 -25.27
C ASN A 71 -16.89 -4.02 -25.04
N ALA A 72 -17.74 -3.18 -24.41
CA ALA A 72 -17.38 -1.79 -24.11
C ALA A 72 -16.23 -1.71 -23.09
N SER A 73 -16.09 -2.70 -22.21
CA SER A 73 -15.02 -2.79 -21.22
C SER A 73 -13.64 -3.08 -21.82
N ASN A 74 -13.51 -3.46 -23.10
CA ASN A 74 -12.19 -3.69 -23.74
C ASN A 74 -11.26 -2.46 -23.69
N ALA A 75 -11.82 -1.27 -23.83
CA ALA A 75 -11.04 -0.03 -23.74
C ALA A 75 -10.42 0.15 -22.35
N ILE A 76 -11.14 -0.24 -21.28
CA ILE A 76 -10.65 -0.20 -19.91
C ILE A 76 -9.54 -1.23 -19.74
N VAL A 77 -9.72 -2.47 -20.21
CA VAL A 77 -8.70 -3.52 -20.16
C VAL A 77 -7.39 -3.03 -20.79
N THR A 78 -7.46 -2.53 -22.03
CA THR A 78 -6.28 -2.04 -22.77
C THR A 78 -5.57 -0.89 -22.03
N LYS A 79 -6.34 0.05 -21.49
CA LYS A 79 -5.81 1.16 -20.72
C LYS A 79 -5.06 0.68 -19.47
N GLU A 80 -5.68 -0.20 -18.69
CA GLU A 80 -5.10 -0.66 -17.43
C GLU A 80 -3.90 -1.60 -17.66
N GLN A 81 -3.83 -2.34 -18.75
CA GLN A 81 -2.63 -3.05 -19.17
C GLN A 81 -1.46 -2.07 -19.38
N GLY A 82 -1.70 -0.97 -20.09
CA GLY A 82 -0.67 0.06 -20.29
C GLY A 82 -0.19 0.73 -19.00
N VAL A 83 -1.13 1.00 -18.07
CA VAL A 83 -0.81 1.55 -16.73
C VAL A 83 0.05 0.56 -15.96
N LEU A 84 -0.34 -0.71 -15.92
CA LEU A 84 0.36 -1.76 -15.21
C LEU A 84 1.76 -1.99 -15.77
N ASP A 85 1.89 -2.12 -17.09
CA ASP A 85 3.19 -2.28 -17.76
C ASP A 85 4.14 -1.10 -17.48
N SER A 86 3.61 0.13 -17.43
CA SER A 86 4.41 1.31 -17.08
C SER A 86 4.85 1.30 -15.62
N ALA A 87 3.93 0.97 -14.71
CA ALA A 87 4.24 0.90 -13.28
C ALA A 87 5.23 -0.23 -12.97
N LEU A 88 5.11 -1.38 -13.65
CA LEU A 88 6.03 -2.51 -13.51
C LEU A 88 7.44 -2.15 -13.96
N ARG A 89 7.60 -1.49 -15.11
CA ARG A 89 8.93 -0.99 -15.54
C ARG A 89 9.56 -0.03 -14.53
N THR A 90 8.73 0.83 -13.90
CA THR A 90 9.21 1.71 -12.83
C THR A 90 9.66 0.91 -11.61
N LEU A 91 8.90 -0.10 -11.22
CA LEU A 91 9.22 -0.98 -10.10
C LEU A 91 10.50 -1.78 -10.34
N GLU A 92 10.67 -2.35 -11.54
CA GLU A 92 11.89 -3.06 -11.96
C GLU A 92 13.14 -2.15 -11.94
N GLY A 93 12.98 -0.87 -12.32
CA GLY A 93 14.04 0.13 -12.19
C GLY A 93 14.44 0.38 -10.74
N LEU A 94 13.45 0.60 -9.87
CA LEU A 94 13.67 0.80 -8.43
C LEU A 94 14.21 -0.45 -7.74
N ASP A 95 13.84 -1.65 -8.18
CA ASP A 95 14.38 -2.90 -7.64
C ASP A 95 15.89 -3.04 -7.87
N LYS A 96 16.38 -2.61 -9.01
CA LYS A 96 17.83 -2.58 -9.30
C LYS A 96 18.59 -1.64 -8.39
N GLU A 97 17.97 -0.53 -7.97
CA GLU A 97 18.59 0.50 -7.12
C GLU A 97 18.40 0.20 -5.64
N LEU A 98 17.20 -0.17 -5.23
CA LEU A 98 16.77 -0.26 -3.83
C LEU A 98 16.45 -1.67 -3.37
N GLY A 99 16.31 -2.63 -4.29
CA GLY A 99 15.86 -3.99 -3.97
C GLY A 99 16.74 -4.70 -2.93
N SER A 100 18.06 -4.48 -2.96
CA SER A 100 18.97 -5.04 -1.96
C SER A 100 18.74 -4.40 -0.59
N VAL A 101 18.61 -3.08 -0.51
CA VAL A 101 18.40 -2.33 0.75
C VAL A 101 17.04 -2.67 1.35
N LEU A 102 16.00 -2.75 0.52
CA LEU A 102 14.63 -3.10 0.92
C LEU A 102 14.40 -4.62 0.97
N GLN A 103 15.46 -5.41 0.88
CA GLN A 103 15.46 -6.87 1.03
C GLN A 103 14.52 -7.62 0.06
N PHE A 104 14.25 -7.07 -1.14
CA PHE A 104 13.58 -7.78 -2.24
C PHE A 104 14.50 -8.81 -2.93
N THR A 105 15.54 -9.23 -2.25
CA THR A 105 16.43 -10.32 -2.65
C THR A 105 15.81 -11.68 -2.36
N GLN A 106 16.32 -12.74 -3.00
CA GLN A 106 15.86 -14.12 -2.70
C GLN A 106 15.96 -14.42 -1.22
N ASP A 107 17.10 -14.13 -0.57
CA ASP A 107 17.33 -14.41 0.84
C ASP A 107 16.39 -13.58 1.75
N GLY A 108 16.21 -12.29 1.45
CA GLY A 108 15.34 -11.41 2.21
C GLY A 108 13.87 -11.83 2.17
N LEU A 109 13.40 -12.27 1.01
CA LEU A 109 12.04 -12.79 0.81
C LEU A 109 11.86 -14.15 1.46
N SER A 110 12.79 -15.08 1.24
CA SER A 110 12.72 -16.44 1.81
C SER A 110 12.77 -16.46 3.33
N LYS A 111 13.59 -15.59 3.94
CA LYS A 111 13.66 -15.40 5.40
C LYS A 111 12.30 -15.08 6.01
N ARG A 112 11.41 -14.39 5.24
CA ARG A 112 10.07 -14.02 5.66
C ARG A 112 8.97 -14.91 5.04
N LYS A 113 9.34 -16.02 4.38
CA LYS A 113 8.42 -16.94 3.68
C LYS A 113 7.54 -16.21 2.63
N ARG A 114 8.17 -15.30 1.87
CA ARG A 114 7.53 -14.47 0.85
C ARG A 114 8.14 -14.65 -0.53
N ASP A 115 8.60 -15.85 -0.85
CA ASP A 115 9.32 -16.17 -2.11
C ASP A 115 8.54 -15.76 -3.37
N ASP A 116 7.22 -15.85 -3.32
CA ASP A 116 6.35 -15.45 -4.42
C ASP A 116 6.37 -13.93 -4.70
N ALA A 117 6.77 -13.11 -3.74
CA ALA A 117 6.81 -11.66 -3.87
C ALA A 117 8.03 -11.12 -4.65
N LYS A 118 8.77 -11.99 -5.34
CA LYS A 118 9.84 -11.58 -6.24
C LYS A 118 9.28 -10.86 -7.46
N ILE A 119 9.84 -9.70 -7.79
CA ILE A 119 9.33 -8.85 -8.88
C ILE A 119 9.37 -9.56 -10.22
N ASP A 120 10.45 -10.30 -10.53
CA ASP A 120 10.55 -11.12 -11.76
C ASP A 120 9.46 -12.19 -11.85
N ASN A 121 9.06 -12.78 -10.70
CA ASN A 121 7.98 -13.75 -10.64
C ASN A 121 6.64 -13.12 -10.99
N PHE A 122 6.37 -11.95 -10.41
CA PHE A 122 5.19 -11.16 -10.72
C PHE A 122 5.16 -10.76 -12.21
N ALA A 123 6.25 -10.21 -12.72
CA ALA A 123 6.37 -9.77 -14.12
C ALA A 123 6.06 -10.91 -15.10
N ARG A 124 6.60 -12.09 -14.86
CA ARG A 124 6.36 -13.27 -15.70
C ARG A 124 4.90 -13.74 -15.64
N LYS A 125 4.30 -13.81 -14.44
CA LYS A 125 2.89 -14.20 -14.27
C LYS A 125 1.95 -13.17 -14.91
N TRP A 126 2.25 -11.88 -14.78
CA TRP A 126 1.50 -10.84 -15.45
C TRP A 126 1.57 -10.95 -16.97
N ASP A 127 2.75 -11.15 -17.55
CA ASP A 127 2.93 -11.31 -18.99
C ASP A 127 2.15 -12.51 -19.53
N GLN A 128 2.11 -13.62 -18.78
CA GLN A 128 1.29 -14.79 -19.11
C GLN A 128 -0.20 -14.46 -19.12
N LEU A 129 -0.71 -13.86 -18.03
CA LEU A 129 -2.13 -13.50 -17.94
C LEU A 129 -2.51 -12.47 -19.02
N ARG A 130 -1.70 -11.43 -19.23
CA ARG A 130 -1.93 -10.39 -20.23
C ARG A 130 -2.10 -10.95 -21.65
N LYS A 131 -1.38 -12.02 -21.98
CA LYS A 131 -1.43 -12.67 -23.29
C LYS A 131 -2.58 -13.66 -23.45
N SER A 132 -3.06 -14.24 -22.36
CA SER A 132 -4.00 -15.37 -22.40
C SER A 132 -5.39 -15.09 -21.87
N TRP A 133 -5.61 -13.98 -21.15
CA TRP A 133 -6.87 -13.75 -20.42
C TRP A 133 -8.14 -13.91 -21.26
N GLN A 134 -8.10 -13.56 -22.56
CA GLN A 134 -9.26 -13.66 -23.48
C GLN A 134 -9.68 -15.11 -23.78
N THR A 135 -8.76 -16.06 -23.58
CA THR A 135 -9.01 -17.49 -23.86
C THR A 135 -9.38 -18.27 -22.60
N LEU A 136 -9.34 -17.62 -21.44
CA LEU A 136 -9.69 -18.23 -20.16
C LEU A 136 -11.19 -18.17 -19.90
N SER A 137 -11.69 -19.09 -19.08
CA SER A 137 -13.01 -18.92 -18.48
C SER A 137 -13.01 -17.74 -17.49
N GLU A 138 -14.19 -17.16 -17.24
CA GLU A 138 -14.32 -16.03 -16.29
C GLU A 138 -13.74 -16.37 -14.92
N ASP A 139 -14.01 -17.58 -14.41
CA ASP A 139 -13.53 -18.01 -13.09
C ASP A 139 -12.01 -18.18 -13.04
N ILE A 140 -11.40 -18.77 -14.07
CA ILE A 140 -9.95 -18.93 -14.16
C ILE A 140 -9.29 -17.56 -14.29
N CYS A 141 -9.84 -16.67 -15.10
CA CYS A 141 -9.33 -15.32 -15.26
C CYS A 141 -9.35 -14.55 -13.93
N LYS A 142 -10.44 -14.65 -13.15
CA LYS A 142 -10.53 -14.06 -11.80
C LYS A 142 -9.49 -14.66 -10.86
N ALA A 143 -9.33 -15.97 -10.83
CA ALA A 143 -8.36 -16.65 -9.95
C ALA A 143 -6.91 -16.23 -10.26
N GLU A 144 -6.54 -16.07 -11.53
CA GLU A 144 -5.21 -15.61 -11.93
C GLU A 144 -4.95 -14.16 -11.49
N HIS A 145 -5.96 -13.27 -11.61
CA HIS A 145 -5.87 -11.92 -11.07
C HIS A 145 -5.73 -11.92 -9.55
N ASP A 146 -6.50 -12.73 -8.84
CA ASP A 146 -6.44 -12.82 -7.37
C ASP A 146 -5.09 -13.30 -6.89
N ASN A 147 -4.45 -14.22 -7.62
CA ASN A 147 -3.08 -14.63 -7.35
C ASN A 147 -2.08 -13.48 -7.51
N LEU A 148 -2.19 -12.69 -8.59
CA LEU A 148 -1.35 -11.50 -8.80
C LEU A 148 -1.59 -10.42 -7.73
N ILE A 149 -2.84 -10.15 -7.38
CA ILE A 149 -3.21 -9.20 -6.32
C ILE A 149 -2.58 -9.64 -4.99
N LYS A 150 -2.67 -10.93 -4.64
CA LYS A 150 -2.04 -11.49 -3.46
C LYS A 150 -0.52 -11.26 -3.45
N ILE A 151 0.15 -11.46 -4.58
CA ILE A 151 1.59 -11.22 -4.70
C ILE A 151 1.91 -9.74 -4.44
N VAL A 152 1.19 -8.81 -5.07
CA VAL A 152 1.39 -7.36 -4.85
C VAL A 152 1.14 -6.96 -3.40
N ARG A 153 0.09 -7.50 -2.77
CA ARG A 153 -0.17 -7.27 -1.34
C ARG A 153 0.97 -7.77 -0.46
N THR A 154 1.54 -8.93 -0.82
CA THR A 154 2.71 -9.47 -0.12
C THR A 154 3.94 -8.57 -0.31
N MET A 155 4.14 -7.99 -1.52
CA MET A 155 5.20 -7.01 -1.76
C MET A 155 5.00 -5.74 -0.91
N ILE A 156 3.78 -5.20 -0.83
CA ILE A 156 3.47 -4.03 0.00
C ILE A 156 3.75 -4.32 1.48
N THR A 157 3.33 -5.48 1.98
CA THR A 157 3.63 -5.90 3.36
C THR A 157 5.14 -6.07 3.59
N HIS A 158 5.85 -6.70 2.64
CA HIS A 158 7.30 -6.87 2.72
C HIS A 158 8.00 -5.51 2.77
N LEU A 159 7.59 -4.59 1.93
CA LEU A 159 8.11 -3.23 1.91
C LEU A 159 7.91 -2.53 3.25
N GLY A 160 6.70 -2.55 3.79
CA GLY A 160 6.40 -1.96 5.10
C GLY A 160 7.34 -2.46 6.19
N ASP A 161 7.56 -3.79 6.23
CA ASP A 161 8.43 -4.44 7.23
C ASP A 161 9.93 -4.14 7.06
N THR A 162 10.37 -3.87 5.82
CA THR A 162 11.81 -3.74 5.50
C THR A 162 12.28 -2.33 5.30
N SER A 163 11.36 -1.38 5.22
CA SER A 163 11.63 0.04 5.07
C SER A 163 11.39 0.87 6.35
N ASN A 164 11.10 0.22 7.47
CA ASN A 164 10.69 0.83 8.74
C ASN A 164 9.34 1.56 8.71
N LEU A 165 8.66 1.67 7.58
CA LEU A 165 7.41 2.42 7.47
C LEU A 165 6.35 2.01 8.51
N ILE A 166 6.24 0.70 8.83
CA ILE A 166 5.28 0.24 9.85
C ILE A 166 5.78 0.41 11.29
N LEU A 167 7.02 0.85 11.47
CA LEU A 167 7.66 1.06 12.77
C LEU A 167 7.78 2.55 13.10
N ASP A 168 7.12 3.41 12.34
CA ASP A 168 7.16 4.86 12.53
C ASP A 168 6.72 5.22 13.95
N PRO A 169 7.57 5.89 14.75
CA PRO A 169 7.26 6.23 16.13
C PRO A 169 6.33 7.44 16.27
N ASP A 170 6.17 8.23 15.23
CA ASP A 170 5.40 9.46 15.24
C ASP A 170 3.96 9.17 14.81
N LEU A 171 2.97 9.54 15.60
CA LEU A 171 1.58 9.12 15.38
C LEU A 171 0.98 9.69 14.09
N ASP A 172 1.33 10.89 13.70
CA ASP A 172 0.86 11.53 12.48
C ASP A 172 1.26 10.75 11.24
N SER A 173 2.54 10.47 11.09
CA SER A 173 3.10 9.68 9.98
C SER A 173 2.71 8.21 10.07
N PHE A 174 2.68 7.61 11.27
CA PHE A 174 2.18 6.24 11.48
C PHE A 174 0.77 6.04 10.91
N TYR A 175 -0.19 6.93 11.23
CA TYR A 175 -1.53 6.82 10.69
C TYR A 175 -1.60 7.04 9.19
N MET A 176 -0.77 7.91 8.63
CA MET A 176 -0.67 8.08 7.18
C MET A 176 -0.09 6.85 6.48
N VAL A 177 0.87 6.17 7.11
CA VAL A 177 1.40 4.89 6.64
C VAL A 177 0.34 3.80 6.72
N ASP A 178 -0.41 3.70 7.82
CA ASP A 178 -1.54 2.76 7.95
C ASP A 178 -2.58 2.95 6.84
N VAL A 179 -2.95 4.20 6.58
CA VAL A 179 -3.88 4.52 5.48
C VAL A 179 -3.34 4.05 4.13
N SER A 180 -2.08 4.34 3.83
CA SER A 180 -1.50 4.09 2.50
C SER A 180 -1.11 2.63 2.27
N LEU A 181 -0.53 1.94 3.26
CA LEU A 181 -0.06 0.56 3.12
C LEU A 181 -1.14 -0.50 3.40
N VAL A 182 -2.12 -0.16 4.23
CA VAL A 182 -3.08 -1.16 4.73
C VAL A 182 -4.52 -0.82 4.35
N ALA A 183 -5.03 0.34 4.81
CA ALA A 183 -6.46 0.62 4.76
C ALA A 183 -6.95 0.91 3.33
N LEU A 184 -6.27 1.76 2.55
CA LEU A 184 -6.63 2.04 1.16
C LEU A 184 -6.51 0.81 0.25
N PRO A 185 -5.43 0.01 0.28
CA PRO A 185 -5.35 -1.23 -0.47
C PRO A 185 -6.50 -2.21 -0.13
N GLN A 186 -6.84 -2.37 1.15
CA GLN A 186 -7.96 -3.22 1.57
C GLN A 186 -9.31 -2.70 1.05
N ALA A 187 -9.56 -1.40 1.14
CA ALA A 187 -10.78 -0.78 0.61
C ALA A 187 -10.89 -0.95 -0.91
N GLN A 188 -9.78 -0.82 -1.66
CA GLN A 188 -9.75 -1.04 -3.11
C GLN A 188 -10.10 -2.48 -3.48
N GLU A 189 -9.56 -3.47 -2.77
CA GLU A 189 -9.91 -4.88 -2.99
C GLU A 189 -11.38 -5.14 -2.68
N ARG A 190 -11.92 -4.54 -1.62
CA ARG A 190 -13.34 -4.67 -1.28
C ARG A 190 -14.25 -4.03 -2.32
N ILE A 191 -13.88 -2.87 -2.88
CA ILE A 191 -14.60 -2.26 -4.01
C ILE A 191 -14.63 -3.22 -5.21
N SER A 192 -13.49 -3.84 -5.54
CA SER A 192 -13.41 -4.82 -6.63
C SER A 192 -14.32 -6.03 -6.37
N THR A 193 -14.37 -6.52 -5.13
CA THR A 193 -15.26 -7.61 -4.72
C THR A 193 -16.73 -7.20 -4.81
N LEU A 194 -17.08 -6.00 -4.33
CA LEU A 194 -18.44 -5.45 -4.41
C LEU A 194 -18.91 -5.33 -5.86
N LEU A 195 -18.05 -4.84 -6.76
CA LEU A 195 -18.37 -4.74 -8.19
C LEU A 195 -18.60 -6.13 -8.82
N SER A 196 -17.79 -7.11 -8.45
CA SER A 196 -17.96 -8.49 -8.92
C SER A 196 -19.26 -9.12 -8.44
N LEU A 197 -19.60 -8.98 -7.15
CA LEU A 197 -20.85 -9.46 -6.55
C LEU A 197 -22.07 -8.77 -7.18
N TYR A 198 -21.99 -7.44 -7.34
CA TYR A 198 -23.03 -6.67 -8.00
C TYR A 198 -23.29 -7.16 -9.43
N SER A 199 -22.22 -7.33 -10.22
CA SER A 199 -22.32 -7.82 -11.59
C SER A 199 -22.96 -9.22 -11.65
N SER A 200 -22.59 -10.11 -10.72
CA SER A 200 -23.20 -11.43 -10.60
C SER A 200 -24.69 -11.36 -10.24
N ALA A 201 -25.05 -10.51 -9.27
CA ALA A 201 -26.44 -10.33 -8.86
C ALA A 201 -27.32 -9.77 -9.98
N VAL A 202 -26.81 -8.81 -10.75
CA VAL A 202 -27.51 -8.26 -11.92
C VAL A 202 -27.73 -9.32 -13.00
N LYS A 203 -26.70 -10.11 -13.32
CA LYS A 203 -26.77 -11.20 -14.32
C LYS A 203 -27.76 -12.30 -13.90
N SER A 204 -27.82 -12.66 -12.63
CA SER A 204 -28.74 -13.67 -12.08
C SER A 204 -30.19 -13.16 -11.91
N GLY A 205 -30.44 -11.89 -12.20
CA GLY A 205 -31.75 -11.23 -12.01
C GLY A 205 -32.10 -11.10 -10.53
N SER A 206 -31.10 -10.96 -9.65
CA SER A 206 -31.23 -10.76 -8.18
C SER A 206 -32.07 -11.83 -7.46
N LYS A 207 -32.21 -13.02 -8.05
CA LYS A 207 -33.08 -14.08 -7.50
C LYS A 207 -32.42 -14.92 -6.40
N LYS A 208 -31.09 -14.85 -6.25
CA LYS A 208 -30.38 -15.63 -5.24
C LYS A 208 -30.20 -14.80 -3.96
N GLU A 209 -30.84 -15.23 -2.88
CA GLU A 209 -30.74 -14.59 -1.56
C GLU A 209 -29.31 -14.60 -1.01
N GLU A 210 -28.51 -15.61 -1.39
CA GLU A 210 -27.11 -15.72 -1.06
C GLU A 210 -26.27 -14.56 -1.61
N ASP A 211 -26.52 -14.15 -2.88
CA ASP A 211 -25.81 -13.05 -3.54
C ASP A 211 -26.13 -11.71 -2.86
N LYS A 212 -27.39 -11.50 -2.44
CA LYS A 212 -27.79 -10.30 -1.69
C LYS A 212 -27.16 -10.25 -0.31
N THR A 213 -27.14 -11.38 0.39
CA THR A 213 -26.51 -11.49 1.72
C THR A 213 -25.01 -11.20 1.62
N ALA A 214 -24.31 -11.78 0.64
CA ALA A 214 -22.90 -11.55 0.41
C ALA A 214 -22.61 -10.07 0.07
N LEU A 215 -23.41 -9.47 -0.83
CA LEU A 215 -23.27 -8.06 -1.19
C LEU A 215 -23.48 -7.15 0.02
N THR A 216 -24.54 -7.40 0.82
CA THR A 216 -24.84 -6.62 2.02
C THR A 216 -23.71 -6.73 3.06
N ALA A 217 -23.21 -7.93 3.32
CA ALA A 217 -22.10 -8.14 4.25
C ALA A 217 -20.84 -7.40 3.81
N GLN A 218 -20.47 -7.49 2.53
CA GLN A 218 -19.30 -6.77 1.99
C GLN A 218 -19.48 -5.25 2.01
N LEU A 219 -20.70 -4.76 1.76
CA LEU A 219 -21.01 -3.33 1.82
C LEU A 219 -20.92 -2.79 3.24
N THR A 220 -21.39 -3.56 4.22
CA THR A 220 -21.26 -3.22 5.64
C THR A 220 -19.78 -3.15 6.06
N LEU A 221 -18.99 -4.14 5.68
CA LEU A 221 -17.54 -4.13 5.96
C LEU A 221 -16.84 -2.95 5.28
N PHE A 222 -17.22 -2.62 4.05
CA PHE A 222 -16.67 -1.47 3.34
C PHE A 222 -16.97 -0.16 4.07
N SER A 223 -18.23 0.10 4.43
CA SER A 223 -18.64 1.35 5.03
C SER A 223 -18.19 1.49 6.50
N GLN A 224 -18.45 0.46 7.33
CA GLN A 224 -18.28 0.51 8.79
C GLN A 224 -16.91 0.04 9.30
N SER A 225 -16.07 -0.51 8.41
CA SER A 225 -14.73 -0.94 8.80
C SER A 225 -13.67 -0.24 7.96
N ASP A 226 -13.72 -0.41 6.62
CA ASP A 226 -12.62 0.09 5.78
C ASP A 226 -12.64 1.63 5.69
N ILE A 227 -13.80 2.22 5.40
CA ILE A 227 -13.94 3.67 5.19
C ILE A 227 -13.85 4.42 6.52
N ASP A 228 -14.50 3.93 7.58
CA ASP A 228 -14.41 4.55 8.90
C ASP A 228 -12.96 4.54 9.41
N ARG A 229 -12.22 3.44 9.21
CA ARG A 229 -10.79 3.38 9.56
C ARG A 229 -9.97 4.42 8.81
N ILE A 230 -10.16 4.56 7.48
CA ILE A 230 -9.42 5.53 6.67
C ILE A 230 -9.64 6.94 7.20
N PHE A 231 -10.90 7.34 7.45
CA PHE A 231 -11.19 8.70 7.92
C PHE A 231 -10.71 8.94 9.35
N ALA A 232 -10.88 7.97 10.25
CA ALA A 232 -10.38 8.08 11.62
C ALA A 232 -8.85 8.19 11.66
N SER A 233 -8.14 7.43 10.83
CA SER A 233 -6.68 7.51 10.73
C SER A 233 -6.22 8.85 10.17
N ILE A 234 -6.88 9.37 9.11
CA ILE A 234 -6.59 10.71 8.56
C ILE A 234 -6.84 11.82 9.58
N GLU A 235 -7.97 11.76 10.30
CA GLU A 235 -8.30 12.73 11.34
C GLU A 235 -7.27 12.69 12.47
N THR A 236 -6.88 11.50 12.91
CA THR A 236 -5.84 11.36 13.94
C THR A 236 -4.50 11.92 13.46
N ALA A 237 -4.08 11.60 12.24
CA ALA A 237 -2.83 12.14 11.67
C ALA A 237 -2.83 13.68 11.67
N LEU A 238 -3.92 14.31 11.24
CA LEU A 238 -4.04 15.78 11.24
C LEU A 238 -4.05 16.39 12.65
N ASN A 239 -4.67 15.71 13.62
CA ASN A 239 -4.73 16.20 15.00
C ASN A 239 -3.40 16.04 15.75
N GLU A 240 -2.63 15.02 15.42
CA GLU A 240 -1.35 14.73 16.08
C GLU A 240 -0.14 15.44 15.43
N ASP A 241 -0.28 15.97 14.22
CA ASP A 241 0.81 16.58 13.44
C ASP A 241 1.58 17.67 14.22
N ASN A 242 0.87 18.48 15.02
CA ASN A 242 1.50 19.50 15.87
C ASN A 242 2.38 18.94 17.01
N ASN A 243 2.16 17.69 17.41
CA ASN A 243 2.78 17.10 18.60
C ASN A 243 4.20 16.60 18.35
N PHE A 244 4.62 16.52 17.08
CA PHE A 244 5.94 16.02 16.72
C PHE A 244 6.83 17.16 16.21
N TYR A 245 7.17 17.25 14.98
CA TYR A 245 8.13 18.23 14.45
C TYR A 245 7.50 19.59 14.07
N GLY A 246 6.30 19.86 14.56
CA GLY A 246 5.52 21.04 14.23
C GLY A 246 4.58 20.78 13.06
N GLU A 247 3.60 21.65 12.89
CA GLU A 247 2.55 21.53 11.89
C GLU A 247 3.09 21.51 10.45
N SER A 248 2.77 20.46 9.71
CA SER A 248 3.14 20.29 8.31
C SER A 248 2.19 21.08 7.40
N GLU A 249 2.63 22.24 6.91
CA GLU A 249 1.86 23.01 5.92
C GLU A 249 1.45 22.16 4.71
N THR A 250 2.29 21.24 4.30
CA THR A 250 2.04 20.35 3.14
C THR A 250 0.89 19.38 3.43
N LEU A 251 0.86 18.78 4.62
CA LEU A 251 -0.19 17.86 5.04
C LEU A 251 -1.52 18.59 5.13
N HIS A 252 -1.58 19.65 5.91
CA HIS A 252 -2.82 20.43 6.14
C HIS A 252 -3.36 21.11 4.88
N LYS A 253 -2.50 21.48 3.93
CA LYS A 253 -2.91 22.06 2.66
C LYS A 253 -3.44 21.04 1.66
N ASN A 254 -2.80 19.87 1.56
CA ASN A 254 -3.04 18.94 0.46
C ASN A 254 -4.00 17.80 0.81
N LEU A 255 -4.11 17.40 2.07
CA LEU A 255 -4.91 16.24 2.47
C LEU A 255 -6.43 16.48 2.54
N PRO A 256 -6.95 17.64 3.02
CA PRO A 256 -8.39 17.83 3.19
C PRO A 256 -9.21 17.67 1.91
N SER A 257 -8.75 18.25 0.78
CA SER A 257 -9.49 18.22 -0.48
C SER A 257 -9.63 16.78 -1.07
N PRO A 258 -8.58 15.95 -1.17
CA PRO A 258 -8.72 14.54 -1.53
C PRO A 258 -9.60 13.75 -0.57
N THR A 259 -9.51 14.02 0.74
CA THR A 259 -10.31 13.34 1.78
C THR A 259 -11.80 13.62 1.61
N GLU A 260 -12.18 14.87 1.41
CA GLU A 260 -13.56 15.25 1.15
C GLU A 260 -14.11 14.64 -0.16
N LYS A 261 -13.28 14.62 -1.21
CA LYS A 261 -13.62 13.96 -2.47
C LYS A 261 -13.80 12.44 -2.30
N LEU A 262 -12.94 11.80 -1.51
CA LEU A 262 -13.07 10.38 -1.18
C LEU A 262 -14.40 10.13 -0.46
N LYS A 263 -14.72 10.91 0.58
CA LYS A 263 -15.96 10.80 1.36
C LYS A 263 -17.18 10.89 0.46
N LYS A 264 -17.26 11.94 -0.36
CA LYS A 264 -18.38 12.13 -1.28
C LYS A 264 -18.50 10.98 -2.29
N SER A 265 -17.39 10.46 -2.78
CA SER A 265 -17.38 9.36 -3.75
C SER A 265 -17.81 8.04 -3.12
N THR A 266 -17.36 7.75 -1.89
CA THR A 266 -17.75 6.55 -1.14
C THR A 266 -19.22 6.58 -0.74
N ASP A 267 -19.74 7.74 -0.28
CA ASP A 267 -21.16 7.90 0.03
C ASP A 267 -22.05 7.66 -1.19
N ASN A 268 -21.65 8.19 -2.34
CA ASN A 268 -22.38 7.97 -3.60
C ASN A 268 -22.32 6.50 -4.04
N PHE A 269 -21.17 5.85 -3.90
CA PHE A 269 -20.99 4.44 -4.24
C PHE A 269 -21.86 3.54 -3.36
N VAL A 270 -21.86 3.77 -2.04
CA VAL A 270 -22.73 3.04 -1.09
C VAL A 270 -24.21 3.23 -1.45
N LYS A 271 -24.64 4.47 -1.69
CA LYS A 271 -26.03 4.76 -2.12
C LYS A 271 -26.42 4.05 -3.41
N LEU A 272 -25.53 3.99 -4.39
CA LEU A 272 -25.79 3.27 -5.65
C LEU A 272 -26.02 1.79 -5.40
N LEU A 273 -25.19 1.15 -4.55
CA LEU A 273 -25.31 -0.28 -4.27
C LEU A 273 -26.51 -0.62 -3.37
N THR A 274 -26.90 0.28 -2.45
CA THR A 274 -28.09 0.08 -1.58
C THR A 274 -29.41 0.31 -2.29
N ASN A 275 -29.43 1.17 -3.33
CA ASN A 275 -30.65 1.47 -4.10
C ASN A 275 -31.00 0.41 -5.15
N ILE A 276 -30.25 -0.67 -5.23
CA ILE A 276 -30.59 -1.80 -6.10
C ILE A 276 -31.81 -2.47 -5.47
N LYS A 277 -32.99 -2.07 -5.97
CA LYS A 277 -34.20 -2.84 -5.70
C LYS A 277 -34.06 -4.20 -6.37
N PRO A 278 -34.37 -5.28 -5.64
CA PRO A 278 -34.39 -6.62 -6.20
C PRO A 278 -35.42 -6.75 -7.30
#